data_6c449ed54909444d5420714025f47ad0
#
_entry.id   6c449ed54909444d5420714025f47ad0
#
_cell.length_a   1.000
_cell.length_b   1.000
_cell.length_c   1.000
_cell.angle_alpha   90.00
_cell.angle_beta   90.00
_cell.angle_gamma   90.00
#
_symmetry.space_group_name_H-M   'P 1'
#
loop_
_entity.id
_entity.type
_entity.pdbx_description
1 polymer ?
#
loop_
_entity_poly.entity_id
_entity_poly.type
_entity_poly.pdbx_seq_one_letter_code
_entity_poly.pdbx_strand_id
1 'polypeptide(L)'
;MILLDETEVRIEWTDIAKRQDKRPCHDAGIRAPGVHLTDIIRYNWYGSLAPNSDLRTIREKEADEDPNNLVMPLRMVLGLAFEAWIAGLYPELQWQPAPLKLDGIAGTMDGYSPGHSVDPRCNAIVVEEFKLTWKSLRDRHIMRETLWMWQLAGYCKMAGSRFGRLHVCWVNGDYQHGADWGPRYMRYLIEFKQHELDRLWKGLFLKNRDKVGGEKYADENVR
;
A
#
# COMPACT_ATOMS: atom_id res chain seq x y z
N MET A 1 12.58 -2.92 13.52
CA MET A 1 11.85 -3.60 12.44
C MET A 1 12.50 -4.93 12.14
N ILE A 2 11.75 -5.98 12.15
CA ILE A 2 12.22 -7.36 12.00
C ILE A 2 11.35 -8.03 10.95
N LEU A 3 11.97 -8.64 9.93
CA LEU A 3 11.30 -9.54 9.01
C LEU A 3 11.10 -10.87 9.75
N LEU A 4 9.84 -11.27 9.94
CA LEU A 4 9.49 -12.49 10.67
C LEU A 4 9.33 -13.68 9.75
N ASP A 5 8.79 -13.44 8.56
CA ASP A 5 8.54 -14.48 7.57
C ASP A 5 8.66 -13.91 6.15
N GLU A 6 9.18 -14.73 5.26
CA GLU A 6 9.24 -14.50 3.82
C GLU A 6 8.80 -15.78 3.12
N THR A 7 7.64 -15.73 2.50
CA THR A 7 7.03 -16.92 1.88
C THR A 7 6.70 -16.66 0.42
N GLU A 8 7.20 -17.51 -0.47
CA GLU A 8 6.70 -17.59 -1.85
C GLU A 8 5.37 -18.36 -1.86
N VAL A 9 4.34 -17.72 -2.38
CA VAL A 9 3.01 -18.32 -2.51
C VAL A 9 2.86 -18.87 -3.93
N ARG A 10 2.82 -20.17 -4.03
CA ARG A 10 2.46 -20.86 -5.28
C ARG A 10 0.95 -20.78 -5.45
N ILE A 11 0.53 -20.36 -6.62
CA ILE A 11 -0.87 -20.22 -6.97
C ILE A 11 -1.18 -21.25 -8.02
N GLU A 12 -2.13 -22.11 -7.71
CA GLU A 12 -2.64 -23.10 -8.64
C GLU A 12 -3.90 -22.58 -9.35
N TRP A 13 -4.19 -23.09 -10.55
CA TRP A 13 -5.40 -22.74 -11.29
C TRP A 13 -6.68 -23.02 -10.51
N THR A 14 -6.66 -24.01 -9.64
CA THR A 14 -7.76 -24.38 -8.73
C THR A 14 -8.05 -23.29 -7.71
N ASP A 15 -7.06 -22.50 -7.30
CA ASP A 15 -7.25 -21.40 -6.35
C ASP A 15 -7.97 -20.23 -7.02
N ILE A 16 -7.70 -19.99 -8.28
CA ILE A 16 -8.41 -18.99 -9.08
C ILE A 16 -9.89 -19.34 -9.23
N ALA A 17 -10.19 -20.63 -9.44
CA ALA A 17 -11.57 -21.10 -9.58
C ALA A 17 -12.39 -21.04 -8.29
N LYS A 18 -11.73 -21.09 -7.13
CA LYS A 18 -12.37 -20.96 -5.80
C LYS A 18 -12.58 -19.52 -5.35
N ARG A 19 -12.24 -18.56 -6.20
CA ARG A 19 -12.34 -17.14 -5.88
C ARG A 19 -13.74 -16.79 -5.40
N GLN A 20 -13.83 -16.32 -4.17
CA GLN A 20 -15.04 -15.68 -3.66
C GLN A 20 -15.06 -14.22 -4.16
N ASP A 21 -16.19 -13.79 -4.68
CA ASP A 21 -16.41 -12.39 -5.01
C ASP A 21 -16.47 -11.57 -3.72
N LYS A 22 -15.32 -11.06 -3.29
CA LYS A 22 -15.28 -10.12 -2.17
C LYS A 22 -15.52 -8.71 -2.69
N ARG A 23 -16.41 -8.03 -2.00
CA ARG A 23 -16.59 -6.58 -2.19
C ARG A 23 -15.71 -5.84 -1.19
N PRO A 24 -15.19 -4.66 -1.56
CA PRO A 24 -14.51 -3.79 -0.62
C PRO A 24 -15.39 -3.53 0.62
N CYS A 25 -14.77 -3.43 1.79
CA CYS A 25 -15.49 -3.07 3.02
C CYS A 25 -15.92 -1.60 3.04
N HIS A 26 -15.39 -0.80 2.13
CA HIS A 26 -15.67 0.61 1.97
C HIS A 26 -15.79 0.95 0.47
N ASP A 27 -16.56 1.99 0.14
CA ASP A 27 -16.68 2.48 -1.24
C ASP A 27 -15.30 2.90 -1.75
N ALA A 28 -14.74 2.06 -2.61
CA ALA A 28 -13.42 2.30 -3.18
C ALA A 28 -13.47 3.54 -4.08
N GLY A 29 -12.50 4.42 -3.91
CA GLY A 29 -12.32 5.60 -4.76
C GLY A 29 -12.63 6.93 -4.10
N ILE A 30 -13.34 6.96 -2.97
CA ILE A 30 -13.54 8.21 -2.23
C ILE A 30 -12.38 8.41 -1.26
N ARG A 31 -11.48 9.28 -1.61
CA ARG A 31 -10.38 9.66 -0.73
C ARG A 31 -10.90 10.55 0.41
N ALA A 32 -10.65 10.18 1.66
CA ALA A 32 -11.02 11.01 2.80
C ALA A 32 -10.40 12.42 2.67
N PRO A 33 -11.11 13.50 3.03
CA PRO A 33 -10.54 14.84 2.95
C PRO A 33 -9.38 15.01 3.94
N GLY A 34 -8.42 15.86 3.58
CA GLY A 34 -7.28 16.24 4.40
C GLY A 34 -5.93 15.73 3.92
N VAL A 35 -4.92 15.84 4.76
CA VAL A 35 -3.55 15.38 4.48
C VAL A 35 -3.51 13.88 4.57
N HIS A 36 -3.01 13.22 3.52
CA HIS A 36 -2.89 11.77 3.47
C HIS A 36 -1.47 11.29 3.78
N LEU A 37 -1.38 10.15 4.42
CA LEU A 37 -0.12 9.47 4.75
C LEU A 37 0.78 9.30 3.52
N THR A 38 0.21 8.88 2.39
CA THR A 38 0.95 8.71 1.13
C THR A 38 1.47 10.03 0.53
N ASP A 39 0.76 11.15 0.75
CA ASP A 39 1.23 12.47 0.31
C ASP A 39 2.48 12.88 1.09
N ILE A 40 2.47 12.65 2.42
CA ILE A 40 3.64 12.94 3.27
C ILE A 40 4.85 12.10 2.87
N ILE A 41 4.64 10.81 2.57
CA ILE A 41 5.71 9.92 2.09
C ILE A 41 6.31 10.47 0.79
N ARG A 42 5.47 10.86 -0.17
CA ARG A 42 5.91 11.45 -1.45
C ARG A 42 6.65 12.75 -1.25
N TYR A 43 6.08 13.65 -0.46
CA TYR A 43 6.72 14.91 -0.13
C TYR A 43 8.12 14.72 0.44
N ASN A 44 8.26 13.82 1.40
CA ASN A 44 9.55 13.57 2.03
C ASN A 44 10.57 12.90 1.09
N TRP A 45 10.09 12.11 0.12
CA TRP A 45 10.95 11.42 -0.83
C TRP A 45 11.39 12.31 -2.00
N TYR A 46 10.49 13.13 -2.51
CA TYR A 46 10.74 13.96 -3.69
C TYR A 46 10.99 15.44 -3.37
N GLY A 47 10.86 15.87 -2.12
CA GLY A 47 11.07 17.24 -1.68
C GLY A 47 9.91 18.19 -1.95
N SER A 48 8.86 17.76 -2.65
CA SER A 48 7.66 18.55 -2.93
C SER A 48 6.47 17.65 -3.29
N LEU A 49 5.26 18.18 -3.22
CA LEU A 49 4.08 17.59 -3.85
C LEU A 49 4.02 17.88 -5.36
N ALA A 50 4.95 18.70 -5.84
CA ALA A 50 4.98 19.26 -7.18
C ALA A 50 5.00 18.21 -8.30
N PRO A 51 4.69 18.60 -9.52
CA PRO A 51 3.91 17.86 -10.52
C PRO A 51 4.62 16.73 -11.24
N ASN A 52 5.79 16.33 -10.81
CA ASN A 52 6.36 15.03 -11.22
C ASN A 52 5.68 13.84 -10.54
N SER A 53 4.69 14.08 -9.69
CA SER A 53 3.71 13.08 -9.33
C SER A 53 2.73 12.94 -10.49
N ASP A 54 3.18 12.33 -11.59
CA ASP A 54 2.37 12.04 -12.77
C ASP A 54 0.99 11.42 -12.44
N LEU A 55 0.85 10.83 -11.29
CA LEU A 55 -0.39 10.19 -10.85
C LEU A 55 -1.49 11.18 -10.42
N ARG A 56 -1.15 12.32 -9.79
CA ARG A 56 -2.18 13.33 -9.45
C ARG A 56 -2.55 14.10 -10.72
N THR A 57 -1.55 14.51 -11.49
CA THR A 57 -1.74 15.20 -12.76
C THR A 57 -2.50 14.33 -13.76
N ILE A 58 -2.27 13.01 -13.78
CA ILE A 58 -3.02 12.06 -14.59
C ILE A 58 -4.47 11.98 -14.08
N ARG A 59 -4.72 11.81 -12.79
CA ARG A 59 -6.09 11.75 -12.24
C ARG A 59 -6.85 13.06 -12.38
N GLU A 60 -6.20 14.21 -12.24
CA GLU A 60 -6.82 15.52 -12.39
C GLU A 60 -7.04 15.89 -13.85
N LYS A 61 -6.11 15.59 -14.75
CA LYS A 61 -6.28 15.75 -16.19
C LYS A 61 -7.32 14.79 -16.75
N GLU A 62 -7.37 13.55 -16.28
CA GLU A 62 -8.36 12.56 -16.70
C GLU A 62 -9.77 12.89 -16.18
N ALA A 63 -9.90 13.62 -15.07
CA ALA A 63 -11.20 14.13 -14.61
C ALA A 63 -11.73 15.30 -15.47
N ASP A 64 -10.85 16.06 -16.09
CA ASP A 64 -11.20 17.19 -16.96
C ASP A 64 -11.32 16.84 -18.45
N GLU A 65 -10.72 15.71 -18.88
CA GLU A 65 -10.77 15.23 -20.25
C GLU A 65 -11.74 14.05 -20.37
N ASP A 66 -12.82 14.23 -21.09
CA ASP A 66 -13.85 13.25 -21.52
C ASP A 66 -14.00 12.02 -20.60
N PRO A 67 -15.11 11.90 -19.85
CA PRO A 67 -15.38 10.75 -18.98
C PRO A 67 -15.34 9.39 -19.69
N ASN A 68 -15.32 9.37 -21.04
CA ASN A 68 -15.16 8.15 -21.84
C ASN A 68 -13.70 7.82 -22.19
N ASN A 69 -12.74 8.70 -21.88
CA ASN A 69 -11.33 8.48 -22.16
C ASN A 69 -10.54 8.07 -20.89
N LEU A 70 -11.12 7.19 -20.11
CA LEU A 70 -10.51 6.57 -18.93
C LEU A 70 -9.41 5.58 -19.32
N VAL A 71 -8.33 6.09 -19.89
CA VAL A 71 -7.07 5.31 -19.96
C VAL A 71 -6.44 5.33 -18.58
N MET A 72 -7.02 4.58 -17.66
CA MET A 72 -6.36 4.30 -16.41
C MET A 72 -5.01 3.65 -16.74
N PRO A 73 -3.86 4.18 -16.27
CA PRO A 73 -2.57 3.57 -16.58
C PRO A 73 -2.62 2.07 -16.29
N LEU A 74 -2.22 1.25 -17.23
CA LEU A 74 -2.28 -0.22 -17.11
C LEU A 74 -1.75 -0.72 -15.76
N ARG A 75 -0.73 -0.05 -15.22
CA ARG A 75 -0.16 -0.35 -13.90
C ARG A 75 -1.17 -0.23 -12.76
N MET A 76 -2.07 0.76 -12.81
CA MET A 76 -3.11 0.92 -11.79
C MET A 76 -4.18 -0.16 -11.93
N VAL A 77 -4.61 -0.44 -13.16
CA VAL A 77 -5.59 -1.52 -13.42
C VAL A 77 -5.06 -2.85 -12.91
N LEU A 78 -3.81 -3.18 -13.22
CA LEU A 78 -3.17 -4.42 -12.76
C LEU A 78 -2.97 -4.43 -11.25
N GLY A 79 -2.66 -3.29 -10.63
CA GLY A 79 -2.57 -3.16 -9.17
C GLY A 79 -3.89 -3.48 -8.50
N LEU A 80 -4.98 -2.83 -8.94
CA LEU A 80 -6.33 -3.08 -8.40
C LEU A 80 -6.81 -4.52 -8.66
N ALA A 81 -6.51 -5.09 -9.82
CA ALA A 81 -6.83 -6.47 -10.12
C ALA A 81 -6.08 -7.44 -9.20
N PHE A 82 -4.81 -7.15 -8.89
CA PHE A 82 -4.01 -7.93 -7.95
C PHE A 82 -4.58 -7.86 -6.53
N GLU A 83 -4.92 -6.66 -6.05
CA GLU A 83 -5.56 -6.48 -4.73
C GLU A 83 -6.85 -7.30 -4.62
N ALA A 84 -7.76 -7.13 -5.60
CA ALA A 84 -9.03 -7.85 -5.63
C ALA A 84 -8.84 -9.37 -5.66
N TRP A 85 -7.84 -9.83 -6.41
CA TRP A 85 -7.52 -11.24 -6.50
C TRP A 85 -6.99 -11.79 -5.16
N ILE A 86 -6.05 -11.10 -4.51
CA ILE A 86 -5.55 -11.49 -3.19
C ILE A 86 -6.67 -11.49 -2.16
N ALA A 87 -7.53 -10.48 -2.16
CA ALA A 87 -8.69 -10.41 -1.27
C ALA A 87 -9.61 -11.63 -1.41
N GLY A 88 -9.74 -12.16 -2.63
CA GLY A 88 -10.49 -13.39 -2.90
C GLY A 88 -9.84 -14.67 -2.39
N LEU A 89 -8.50 -14.70 -2.28
CA LEU A 89 -7.75 -15.88 -1.79
C LEU A 89 -7.75 -16.00 -0.26
N TYR A 90 -7.90 -14.89 0.47
CA TYR A 90 -7.82 -14.87 1.94
C TYR A 90 -9.17 -14.48 2.55
N PRO A 91 -9.99 -15.45 2.95
CA PRO A 91 -11.33 -15.19 3.49
C PRO A 91 -11.34 -14.32 4.75
N GLU A 92 -10.29 -14.40 5.57
CA GLU A 92 -10.13 -13.61 6.80
C GLU A 92 -9.74 -12.15 6.54
N LEU A 93 -9.27 -11.83 5.36
CA LEU A 93 -8.85 -10.49 5.00
C LEU A 93 -10.05 -9.55 4.91
N GLN A 94 -10.02 -8.47 5.66
CA GLN A 94 -10.93 -7.33 5.49
C GLN A 94 -10.31 -6.37 4.47
N TRP A 95 -10.81 -6.43 3.24
CA TRP A 95 -10.29 -5.66 2.11
C TRP A 95 -10.87 -4.25 2.08
N GLN A 96 -10.02 -3.24 1.81
CA GLN A 96 -10.36 -1.82 1.71
C GLN A 96 -11.28 -1.35 2.85
N PRO A 97 -10.80 -1.36 4.08
CA PRO A 97 -11.58 -0.87 5.22
C PRO A 97 -11.74 0.66 5.14
N ALA A 98 -12.62 1.18 6.00
CA ALA A 98 -12.80 2.62 6.13
C ALA A 98 -11.47 3.33 6.45
N PRO A 99 -11.27 4.57 5.94
CA PRO A 99 -10.05 5.33 6.20
C PRO A 99 -9.81 5.54 7.69
N LEU A 100 -8.57 5.38 8.11
CA LEU A 100 -8.11 5.71 9.45
C LEU A 100 -7.72 7.18 9.53
N LYS A 101 -7.82 7.75 10.73
CA LYS A 101 -7.31 9.10 11.03
C LYS A 101 -6.51 9.07 12.32
N LEU A 102 -5.32 9.63 12.30
CA LEU A 102 -4.48 9.82 13.48
C LEU A 102 -3.73 11.16 13.36
N ASP A 103 -3.81 11.99 14.39
CA ASP A 103 -3.15 13.31 14.46
C ASP A 103 -3.39 14.20 13.21
N GLY A 104 -4.60 14.19 12.65
CA GLY A 104 -4.96 14.97 11.47
C GLY A 104 -4.46 14.41 10.14
N ILE A 105 -3.83 13.24 10.15
CA ILE A 105 -3.40 12.51 8.95
C ILE A 105 -4.42 11.42 8.66
N ALA A 106 -4.88 11.36 7.42
CA ALA A 106 -5.75 10.30 6.92
C ALA A 106 -4.94 9.22 6.20
N GLY A 107 -5.42 7.98 6.22
CA GLY A 107 -4.83 6.89 5.46
C GLY A 107 -5.81 5.75 5.26
N THR A 108 -5.81 5.17 4.07
CA THR A 108 -6.58 3.97 3.74
C THR A 108 -5.60 2.85 3.49
N MET A 109 -5.57 1.86 4.38
CA MET A 109 -4.80 0.64 4.16
C MET A 109 -5.52 -0.24 3.14
N ASP A 110 -4.78 -1.09 2.45
CA ASP A 110 -5.37 -1.99 1.46
C ASP A 110 -6.22 -3.08 2.15
N GLY A 111 -5.83 -3.48 3.37
CA GLY A 111 -6.60 -4.42 4.17
C GLY A 111 -6.06 -4.65 5.58
N TYR A 112 -6.74 -5.50 6.32
CA TYR A 112 -6.23 -6.07 7.57
C TYR A 112 -6.78 -7.48 7.80
N SER A 113 -6.02 -8.27 8.55
CA SER A 113 -6.40 -9.62 8.99
C SER A 113 -6.38 -9.73 10.52
N PRO A 114 -7.16 -10.64 11.13
CA PRO A 114 -7.02 -10.94 12.55
C PRO A 114 -5.61 -11.43 12.86
N GLY A 115 -4.95 -10.83 13.84
CA GLY A 115 -3.54 -11.10 14.12
C GLY A 115 -3.25 -12.56 14.46
N HIS A 116 -4.11 -13.18 15.29
CA HIS A 116 -3.94 -14.57 15.70
C HIS A 116 -4.01 -15.58 14.54
N SER A 117 -4.64 -15.24 13.42
CA SER A 117 -4.68 -16.09 12.20
C SER A 117 -3.38 -16.03 11.40
N VAL A 118 -2.55 -15.03 11.67
CA VAL A 118 -1.28 -14.77 10.95
C VAL A 118 -0.08 -15.16 11.79
N ASP A 119 -0.04 -14.70 13.05
CA ASP A 119 1.02 -15.01 14.02
C ASP A 119 0.40 -15.08 15.42
N PRO A 120 0.60 -16.19 16.16
CA PRO A 120 0.04 -16.35 17.53
C PRO A 120 0.48 -15.26 18.52
N ARG A 121 1.57 -14.56 18.25
CA ARG A 121 2.06 -13.44 19.09
C ARG A 121 1.31 -12.13 18.83
N CYS A 122 0.53 -12.08 17.76
CA CYS A 122 -0.24 -10.90 17.38
C CYS A 122 -1.65 -10.97 17.96
N ASN A 123 -1.87 -10.25 19.05
CA ASN A 123 -3.19 -10.15 19.70
C ASN A 123 -4.09 -9.06 19.09
N ALA A 124 -3.60 -8.32 18.11
CA ALA A 124 -4.30 -7.25 17.42
C ALA A 124 -4.61 -7.65 15.97
N ILE A 125 -4.63 -6.69 15.08
CA ILE A 125 -4.72 -6.92 13.64
C ILE A 125 -3.33 -6.95 13.01
N VAL A 126 -3.21 -7.60 11.85
CA VAL A 126 -2.09 -7.44 10.92
C VAL A 126 -2.54 -6.51 9.80
N VAL A 127 -1.81 -5.43 9.57
CA VAL A 127 -2.05 -4.52 8.45
C VAL A 127 -1.57 -5.19 7.17
N GLU A 128 -2.42 -5.22 6.16
CA GLU A 128 -2.11 -5.82 4.85
C GLU A 128 -1.91 -4.72 3.82
N GLU A 129 -0.82 -4.80 3.08
CA GLU A 129 -0.45 -3.85 2.04
C GLU A 129 -0.08 -4.60 0.76
N PHE A 130 -0.64 -4.19 -0.38
CA PHE A 130 -0.44 -4.85 -1.66
C PHE A 130 0.44 -4.05 -2.59
N LYS A 131 1.40 -4.72 -3.22
CA LYS A 131 2.31 -4.11 -4.18
C LYS A 131 2.44 -4.98 -5.42
N LEU A 132 2.22 -4.37 -6.57
CA LEU A 132 2.53 -4.96 -7.86
C LEU A 132 3.71 -4.20 -8.47
N THR A 133 4.76 -4.91 -8.87
CA THR A 133 5.98 -4.27 -9.34
C THR A 133 6.62 -5.01 -10.50
N TRP A 134 7.24 -4.26 -11.41
CA TRP A 134 8.07 -4.79 -12.50
C TRP A 134 9.55 -4.86 -12.16
N LYS A 135 9.93 -4.50 -10.93
CA LYS A 135 11.29 -4.67 -10.44
C LYS A 135 11.65 -6.16 -10.42
N SER A 136 12.94 -6.49 -10.60
CA SER A 136 13.41 -7.86 -10.39
C SER A 136 13.37 -8.24 -8.92
N LEU A 137 13.02 -9.48 -8.63
CA LEU A 137 13.10 -10.06 -7.28
C LEU A 137 14.55 -10.24 -6.82
N ARG A 138 15.47 -10.43 -7.77
CA ARG A 138 16.87 -10.68 -7.49
C ARG A 138 17.53 -9.56 -6.69
N ASP A 139 18.34 -9.94 -5.72
CA ASP A 139 19.14 -9.05 -4.87
C ASP A 139 18.34 -7.98 -4.12
N ARG A 140 17.01 -8.15 -4.03
CA ARG A 140 16.13 -7.24 -3.31
C ARG A 140 15.76 -7.76 -1.95
N HIS A 141 16.37 -7.15 -0.96
CA HIS A 141 15.90 -7.32 0.41
C HIS A 141 14.71 -6.39 0.63
N ILE A 142 13.53 -6.94 0.90
CA ILE A 142 12.26 -6.18 1.05
C ILE A 142 12.39 -5.00 2.02
N MET A 143 13.21 -5.15 3.07
CA MET A 143 13.45 -4.12 4.07
C MET A 143 14.15 -2.86 3.53
N ARG A 144 14.69 -2.92 2.31
CA ARG A 144 15.31 -1.78 1.61
C ARG A 144 14.31 -1.01 0.75
N GLU A 145 13.11 -1.51 0.56
CA GLU A 145 12.03 -0.82 -0.15
C GLU A 145 11.42 0.27 0.76
N THR A 146 12.19 1.32 0.99
CA THR A 146 11.93 2.35 2.01
C THR A 146 10.54 2.94 1.95
N LEU A 147 10.03 3.25 0.75
CA LEU A 147 8.68 3.84 0.59
C LEU A 147 7.58 2.87 1.05
N TRP A 148 7.72 1.59 0.73
CA TRP A 148 6.77 0.57 1.14
C TRP A 148 6.83 0.34 2.65
N MET A 149 8.05 0.36 3.22
CA MET A 149 8.24 0.24 4.66
C MET A 149 7.66 1.42 5.42
N TRP A 150 7.82 2.65 4.92
CA TRP A 150 7.22 3.83 5.53
C TRP A 150 5.69 3.77 5.48
N GLN A 151 5.13 3.36 4.35
CA GLN A 151 3.69 3.23 4.17
C GLN A 151 3.11 2.20 5.13
N LEU A 152 3.68 0.99 5.15
CA LEU A 152 3.25 -0.08 6.04
C LEU A 152 3.38 0.32 7.51
N ALA A 153 4.52 0.90 7.92
CA ALA A 153 4.74 1.37 9.28
C ALA A 153 3.75 2.48 9.69
N GLY A 154 3.46 3.40 8.78
CA GLY A 154 2.47 4.45 8.99
C GLY A 154 1.08 3.88 9.24
N TYR A 155 0.62 2.94 8.42
CA TYR A 155 -0.65 2.26 8.64
C TYR A 155 -0.67 1.42 9.90
N CYS A 156 0.42 0.71 10.22
CA CYS A 156 0.55 0.00 11.49
C CYS A 156 0.39 0.95 12.69
N LYS A 157 1.03 2.13 12.64
CA LYS A 157 0.87 3.15 13.68
C LYS A 157 -0.57 3.65 13.80
N MET A 158 -1.22 3.96 12.68
CA MET A 158 -2.62 4.42 12.65
C MET A 158 -3.59 3.37 13.17
N ALA A 159 -3.36 2.10 12.86
CA ALA A 159 -4.18 0.97 13.26
C ALA A 159 -3.89 0.46 14.69
N GLY A 160 -2.86 1.00 15.36
CA GLY A 160 -2.44 0.53 16.68
C GLY A 160 -1.81 -0.88 16.66
N SER A 161 -1.33 -1.31 15.50
CA SER A 161 -0.68 -2.61 15.31
C SER A 161 0.84 -2.49 15.24
N ARG A 162 1.53 -3.54 15.66
CA ARG A 162 2.97 -3.70 15.44
C ARG A 162 3.29 -4.62 14.27
N PHE A 163 2.28 -5.28 13.70
CA PHE A 163 2.45 -6.26 12.65
C PHE A 163 1.88 -5.75 11.34
N GLY A 164 2.68 -5.86 10.28
CA GLY A 164 2.27 -5.59 8.93
C GLY A 164 2.73 -6.68 7.99
N ARG A 165 1.93 -6.97 6.97
CA ARG A 165 2.25 -7.94 5.93
C ARG A 165 2.20 -7.27 4.57
N LEU A 166 3.31 -7.40 3.83
CA LEU A 166 3.39 -7.00 2.44
C LEU A 166 3.08 -8.20 1.54
N HIS A 167 2.18 -7.99 0.61
CA HIS A 167 1.90 -8.88 -0.50
C HIS A 167 2.48 -8.27 -1.75
N VAL A 168 3.50 -8.90 -2.33
CA VAL A 168 4.21 -8.35 -3.48
C VAL A 168 4.12 -9.29 -4.66
N CYS A 169 3.52 -8.81 -5.75
CA CYS A 169 3.61 -9.45 -7.04
C CYS A 169 4.79 -8.87 -7.83
N TRP A 170 5.83 -9.67 -8.01
CA TRP A 170 6.99 -9.38 -8.85
C TRP A 170 6.65 -9.86 -10.26
N VAL A 171 6.11 -8.98 -11.10
CA VAL A 171 5.55 -9.35 -12.41
C VAL A 171 6.57 -10.03 -13.31
N ASN A 172 7.80 -9.55 -13.28
CA ASN A 172 8.88 -10.11 -14.09
C ASN A 172 9.68 -11.22 -13.38
N GLY A 173 9.31 -11.58 -12.15
CA GLY A 173 10.10 -12.50 -11.34
C GLY A 173 11.57 -12.09 -11.27
N ASP A 174 12.48 -13.03 -11.56
CA ASP A 174 13.89 -12.74 -11.76
C ASP A 174 14.24 -12.74 -13.26
N TYR A 175 13.94 -11.66 -13.97
CA TYR A 175 14.19 -11.53 -15.40
C TYR A 175 15.68 -11.57 -15.81
N GLN A 176 16.59 -11.51 -14.85
CA GLN A 176 18.03 -11.58 -15.12
C GLN A 176 18.56 -13.01 -15.24
N HIS A 177 17.77 -14.00 -14.84
CA HIS A 177 18.13 -15.42 -14.92
C HIS A 177 17.08 -16.20 -15.70
N GLY A 178 17.26 -16.33 -16.97
CA GLY A 178 16.35 -16.86 -17.99
C GLY A 178 15.46 -18.07 -17.63
N ALA A 179 15.81 -18.86 -16.62
CA ALA A 179 15.00 -19.99 -16.16
C ALA A 179 13.90 -19.56 -15.16
N ASP A 180 14.02 -18.39 -14.53
CA ASP A 180 13.12 -17.92 -13.48
C ASP A 180 12.20 -16.79 -13.96
N TRP A 181 11.95 -16.71 -15.24
CA TRP A 181 11.00 -15.78 -15.81
C TRP A 181 9.57 -16.19 -15.44
N GLY A 182 8.85 -15.25 -14.90
CA GLY A 182 7.44 -15.39 -14.58
C GLY A 182 7.07 -14.62 -13.31
N PRO A 183 5.81 -14.28 -13.16
CA PRO A 183 5.34 -13.60 -11.97
C PRO A 183 5.60 -14.46 -10.72
N ARG A 184 6.11 -13.80 -9.69
CA ARG A 184 6.29 -14.39 -8.36
C ARG A 184 5.46 -13.62 -7.35
N TYR A 185 4.67 -14.32 -6.57
CA TYR A 185 3.94 -13.75 -5.46
C TYR A 185 4.62 -14.09 -4.14
N MET A 186 5.05 -13.05 -3.45
CA MET A 186 5.75 -13.15 -2.16
C MET A 186 4.96 -12.46 -1.06
N ARG A 187 4.97 -13.05 0.13
CA ARG A 187 4.44 -12.44 1.36
C ARG A 187 5.58 -12.21 2.34
N TYR A 188 5.56 -11.08 2.99
CA TYR A 188 6.56 -10.67 3.98
C TYR A 188 5.86 -10.22 5.25
N LEU A 189 5.98 -10.99 6.33
CA LEU A 189 5.46 -10.60 7.65
C LEU A 189 6.54 -9.82 8.41
N ILE A 190 6.20 -8.62 8.85
CA ILE A 190 7.13 -7.67 9.46
C ILE A 190 6.61 -7.26 10.83
N GLU A 191 7.45 -7.35 11.85
CA GLU A 191 7.20 -6.79 13.16
C GLU A 191 7.96 -5.48 13.33
N PHE A 192 7.25 -4.42 13.69
CA PHE A 192 7.80 -3.14 14.07
C PHE A 192 7.89 -3.03 15.60
N LYS A 193 9.00 -2.51 16.13
CA LYS A 193 9.07 -2.14 17.53
C LYS A 193 8.28 -0.85 17.75
N GLN A 194 7.57 -0.75 18.87
CA GLN A 194 6.72 0.43 19.16
C GLN A 194 7.49 1.75 19.04
N HIS A 195 8.69 1.81 19.62
CA HIS A 195 9.52 3.03 19.57
C HIS A 195 9.96 3.41 18.14
N GLU A 196 10.07 2.44 17.22
CA GLU A 196 10.39 2.71 15.80
C GLU A 196 9.19 3.32 15.10
N LEU A 197 7.98 2.80 15.35
CA LEU A 197 6.73 3.40 14.84
C LEU A 197 6.56 4.82 15.36
N ASP A 198 6.78 5.04 16.66
CA ASP A 198 6.65 6.35 17.30
C ASP A 198 7.68 7.35 16.74
N ARG A 199 8.91 6.91 16.56
CA ARG A 199 9.98 7.74 16.00
C ARG A 199 9.70 8.10 14.55
N LEU A 200 9.27 7.13 13.73
CA LEU A 200 8.90 7.38 12.33
C LEU A 200 7.69 8.32 12.26
N TRP A 201 6.68 8.09 13.08
CA TRP A 201 5.48 8.92 13.12
C TRP A 201 5.81 10.37 13.43
N LYS A 202 6.57 10.62 14.48
CA LYS A 202 6.99 11.97 14.87
C LYS A 202 7.95 12.61 13.86
N GLY A 203 8.99 11.87 13.46
CA GLY A 203 10.08 12.40 12.65
C GLY A 203 9.76 12.57 11.17
N LEU A 204 8.85 11.76 10.63
CA LEU A 204 8.47 11.82 9.22
C LEU A 204 7.06 12.41 9.05
N PHE A 205 6.05 11.81 9.66
CA PHE A 205 4.67 12.14 9.35
C PHE A 205 4.24 13.45 10.00
N LEU A 206 4.36 13.60 11.31
CA LEU A 206 3.94 14.83 11.98
C LEU A 206 4.79 16.04 11.56
N LYS A 207 6.10 15.86 11.42
CA LYS A 207 7.01 16.93 10.99
C LYS A 207 6.65 17.52 9.63
N ASN A 208 6.12 16.72 8.72
CA ASN A 208 5.82 17.15 7.36
C ASN A 208 4.33 17.37 7.08
N ARG A 209 3.44 17.03 8.02
CA ARG A 209 2.00 17.19 7.88
C ARG A 209 1.59 18.60 7.48
N ASP A 210 2.07 19.60 8.21
CA ASP A 210 1.65 21.00 8.03
C ASP A 210 2.22 21.57 6.72
N LYS A 211 3.40 21.12 6.29
CA LYS A 211 3.97 21.49 4.99
C LYS A 211 3.12 20.96 3.84
N VAL A 212 2.76 19.68 3.89
CA VAL A 212 1.89 19.05 2.89
C VAL A 212 0.51 19.67 2.87
N GLY A 213 -0.05 19.99 4.05
CA GLY A 213 -1.33 20.70 4.18
C GLY A 213 -1.28 22.08 3.54
N GLY A 214 -0.23 22.85 3.81
CA GLY A 214 -0.05 24.20 3.23
C GLY A 214 0.05 24.17 1.70
N GLU A 215 0.80 23.24 1.10
CA GLU A 215 0.88 23.11 -0.35
C GLU A 215 -0.46 22.69 -0.98
N LYS A 216 -1.21 21.77 -0.36
CA LYS A 216 -2.53 21.36 -0.86
C LYS A 216 -3.53 22.51 -0.91
N TYR A 217 -3.60 23.31 0.14
CA TYR A 217 -4.56 24.43 0.22
C TYR A 217 -4.11 25.65 -0.59
N ALA A 218 -2.81 25.80 -0.88
CA ALA A 218 -2.34 26.86 -1.76
C ALA A 218 -2.82 26.63 -3.21
N ASP A 219 -2.81 25.41 -3.69
CA ASP A 219 -3.29 25.06 -5.03
C ASP A 219 -4.81 25.19 -5.20
N GLU A 220 -5.59 24.97 -4.13
CA GLU A 220 -7.05 25.12 -4.16
C GLU A 220 -7.50 26.58 -4.22
N ASN A 221 -6.69 27.52 -3.74
CA ASN A 221 -7.00 28.96 -3.74
C ASN A 221 -6.55 29.70 -5.02
N VAL A 222 -5.90 29.02 -5.96
CA VAL A 222 -5.45 29.60 -7.25
C VAL A 222 -6.41 29.25 -8.41
N ARG A 223 -7.51 28.56 -8.13
CA ARG A 223 -8.59 28.25 -9.07
C ARG A 223 -9.83 29.08 -8.67
#